data_db108e414f3bc9e665d0461468bd1cbf
#
_entry.id   db108e414f3bc9e665d0461468bd1cbf
#
_cell.length_a   1.000
_cell.length_b   1.000
_cell.length_c   1.000
_cell.angle_alpha   90.00
_cell.angle_beta   90.00
_cell.angle_gamma   90.00
#
_symmetry.space_group_name_H-M   'P 1'
#
loop_
_entity.id
_entity.type
_entity.pdbx_description
1 polymer ?
#
loop_
_entity_poly.entity_id
_entity_poly.type
_entity_poly.pdbx_seq_one_letter_code
_entity_poly.pdbx_strand_id
1 'polypeptide(L)'
;VTAGVTSPAPLPRRRRAWPWVLGGIVLLVAGAAVAVDLLARGYAEDLIADRVADALDVPAGTPVEVDLGGGSILLQALGGSIDEVGIRVDALGLGPLSGDLAIDAEGVPIDPAQPTRALTASFTIPEAALQGISSELSGVPIDSVTLAEPEIVADGTVSVFGLSLPLGLGLTPGVADGAIAFTVTSIRIGDQQLDTAALTGDPVWGAIAGTVLQQRSVCIADRLPDALTLADADVVGGTLRVVLDGSGAPLADYDTKGTCPAS
;
A
#
# COMPACT_ATOMS: atom_id res chain seq x y z
N VAL A 1 64.09 -80.08 -7.69
CA VAL A 1 64.16 -78.64 -7.57
C VAL A 1 62.82 -78.08 -8.04
N THR A 2 61.93 -77.77 -7.06
CA THR A 2 60.59 -77.20 -7.28
C THR A 2 60.70 -75.72 -7.06
N ALA A 3 60.60 -74.93 -8.14
CA ALA A 3 60.59 -73.50 -8.09
C ALA A 3 59.19 -73.01 -7.58
N GLY A 4 59.14 -72.39 -6.41
CA GLY A 4 57.95 -71.79 -5.85
C GLY A 4 57.66 -70.49 -6.60
N VAL A 5 56.49 -70.41 -7.22
CA VAL A 5 55.96 -69.21 -7.83
C VAL A 5 55.33 -68.34 -6.72
N THR A 6 56.03 -67.28 -6.35
CA THR A 6 55.48 -66.24 -5.39
C THR A 6 54.55 -65.32 -6.13
N SER A 7 53.21 -65.41 -5.88
CA SER A 7 52.26 -64.51 -6.40
C SER A 7 52.43 -63.12 -5.76
N PRO A 8 52.45 -62.02 -6.56
CA PRO A 8 52.54 -60.66 -5.97
C PRO A 8 51.20 -60.28 -5.26
N ALA A 9 51.32 -59.77 -4.04
CA ALA A 9 50.17 -59.24 -3.25
C ALA A 9 49.47 -58.06 -3.98
N PRO A 10 48.16 -58.01 -3.99
CA PRO A 10 47.42 -56.88 -4.61
C PRO A 10 47.70 -55.58 -3.82
N LEU A 11 48.16 -54.57 -4.54
CA LEU A 11 48.34 -53.19 -4.00
C LEU A 11 47.01 -52.64 -3.50
N PRO A 12 46.95 -52.01 -2.32
CA PRO A 12 45.73 -51.41 -1.78
C PRO A 12 45.26 -50.31 -2.75
N ARG A 13 44.07 -50.48 -3.30
CA ARG A 13 43.40 -49.43 -4.06
C ARG A 13 43.18 -48.21 -3.15
N ARG A 14 44.00 -47.20 -3.29
CA ARG A 14 43.84 -45.90 -2.64
C ARG A 14 42.49 -45.37 -3.05
N ARG A 15 41.48 -45.50 -2.16
CA ARG A 15 40.13 -44.91 -2.37
C ARG A 15 40.33 -43.42 -2.60
N ARG A 16 40.02 -43.01 -3.82
CA ARG A 16 40.10 -41.60 -4.22
C ARG A 16 39.12 -40.79 -3.36
N ALA A 17 39.61 -40.26 -2.23
CA ALA A 17 38.81 -39.41 -1.32
C ALA A 17 38.54 -38.02 -1.93
N TRP A 18 39.14 -37.72 -3.08
CA TRP A 18 39.06 -36.43 -3.73
C TRP A 18 37.60 -35.96 -4.05
N PRO A 19 36.65 -36.81 -4.53
CA PRO A 19 35.28 -36.36 -4.75
C PRO A 19 34.58 -35.94 -3.45
N TRP A 20 34.89 -36.52 -2.30
CA TRP A 20 34.33 -36.12 -1.02
C TRP A 20 34.90 -34.79 -0.51
N VAL A 21 36.17 -34.51 -0.76
CA VAL A 21 36.83 -33.25 -0.46
C VAL A 21 36.25 -32.14 -1.34
N LEU A 22 36.12 -32.40 -2.66
CA LEU A 22 35.48 -31.45 -3.58
C LEU A 22 34.01 -31.17 -3.17
N GLY A 23 33.23 -32.21 -2.83
CA GLY A 23 31.87 -32.07 -2.35
C GLY A 23 31.78 -31.22 -1.07
N GLY A 24 32.70 -31.41 -0.14
CA GLY A 24 32.80 -30.60 1.09
C GLY A 24 33.14 -29.14 0.81
N ILE A 25 34.07 -28.89 -0.10
CA ILE A 25 34.40 -27.48 -0.49
C ILE A 25 33.22 -26.80 -1.18
N VAL A 26 32.55 -27.49 -2.11
CA VAL A 26 31.37 -26.95 -2.81
C VAL A 26 30.25 -26.61 -1.78
N LEU A 27 29.99 -27.51 -0.84
CA LEU A 27 29.01 -27.29 0.23
C LEU A 27 29.38 -26.08 1.12
N LEU A 28 30.67 -25.94 1.45
CA LEU A 28 31.17 -24.83 2.25
C LEU A 28 31.03 -23.48 1.50
N VAL A 29 31.38 -23.45 0.23
CA VAL A 29 31.25 -22.26 -0.64
C VAL A 29 29.78 -21.90 -0.83
N ALA A 30 28.90 -22.87 -1.08
CA ALA A 30 27.47 -22.64 -1.20
C ALA A 30 26.87 -22.12 0.12
N GLY A 31 27.26 -22.70 1.25
CA GLY A 31 26.82 -22.23 2.57
C GLY A 31 27.30 -20.81 2.89
N ALA A 32 28.54 -20.47 2.55
CA ALA A 32 29.07 -19.13 2.68
C ALA A 32 28.33 -18.11 1.77
N ALA A 33 28.03 -18.49 0.52
CA ALA A 33 27.27 -17.64 -0.39
C ALA A 33 25.86 -17.35 0.14
N VAL A 34 25.16 -18.36 0.66
CA VAL A 34 23.83 -18.17 1.29
C VAL A 34 23.93 -17.27 2.52
N ALA A 35 24.95 -17.45 3.36
CA ALA A 35 25.11 -16.60 4.54
C ALA A 35 25.37 -15.14 4.17
N VAL A 36 26.19 -14.89 3.15
CA VAL A 36 26.44 -13.53 2.64
C VAL A 36 25.17 -12.92 2.04
N ASP A 37 24.39 -13.70 1.32
CA ASP A 37 23.12 -13.24 0.73
C ASP A 37 22.10 -12.85 1.81
N LEU A 38 21.96 -13.67 2.87
CA LEU A 38 21.06 -13.35 4.00
C LEU A 38 21.49 -12.08 4.74
N LEU A 39 22.79 -11.88 4.95
CA LEU A 39 23.31 -10.67 5.58
C LEU A 39 23.08 -9.44 4.69
N ALA A 40 23.29 -9.57 3.37
CA ALA A 40 23.06 -8.50 2.41
C ALA A 40 21.58 -8.13 2.34
N ARG A 41 20.69 -9.12 2.40
CA ARG A 41 19.24 -8.93 2.43
C ARG A 41 18.82 -8.10 3.65
N GLY A 42 19.17 -8.55 4.85
CA GLY A 42 18.81 -7.81 6.09
C GLY A 42 19.35 -6.38 6.08
N TYR A 43 20.59 -6.17 5.63
CA TYR A 43 21.14 -4.83 5.51
C TYR A 43 20.38 -3.95 4.49
N ALA A 44 19.95 -4.54 3.36
CA ALA A 44 19.17 -3.81 2.36
C ALA A 44 17.76 -3.47 2.87
N GLU A 45 17.09 -4.40 3.55
CA GLU A 45 15.77 -4.20 4.18
C GLU A 45 15.84 -3.07 5.21
N ASP A 46 16.80 -3.09 6.12
CA ASP A 46 17.02 -2.03 7.12
C ASP A 46 17.26 -0.67 6.46
N LEU A 47 18.11 -0.62 5.42
CA LEU A 47 18.41 0.62 4.70
C LEU A 47 17.19 1.20 3.99
N ILE A 48 16.35 0.36 3.40
CA ILE A 48 15.10 0.78 2.75
C ILE A 48 14.11 1.25 3.82
N ALA A 49 13.97 0.51 4.91
CA ALA A 49 13.11 0.88 6.03
C ALA A 49 13.44 2.26 6.58
N ASP A 50 14.73 2.53 6.83
CA ASP A 50 15.20 3.84 7.30
C ASP A 50 14.86 4.97 6.29
N ARG A 51 15.07 4.71 4.99
CA ARG A 51 14.74 5.69 3.94
C ARG A 51 13.25 5.98 3.82
N VAL A 52 12.42 4.94 3.93
CA VAL A 52 10.95 5.07 3.92
C VAL A 52 10.47 5.79 5.16
N ALA A 53 11.02 5.46 6.34
CA ALA A 53 10.68 6.14 7.58
C ALA A 53 10.99 7.65 7.51
N ASP A 54 12.16 8.02 6.97
CA ASP A 54 12.55 9.41 6.77
C ASP A 54 11.66 10.13 5.73
N ALA A 55 11.34 9.46 4.62
CA ALA A 55 10.55 10.05 3.54
C ALA A 55 9.08 10.28 3.91
N LEU A 56 8.52 9.43 4.77
CA LEU A 56 7.13 9.49 5.22
C LEU A 56 6.96 10.20 6.57
N ASP A 57 8.02 10.75 7.15
CA ASP A 57 8.03 11.34 8.49
C ASP A 57 7.41 10.38 9.54
N VAL A 58 7.76 9.09 9.44
CA VAL A 58 7.22 8.06 10.35
C VAL A 58 7.70 8.32 11.77
N PRO A 59 6.82 8.35 12.78
CA PRO A 59 7.22 8.58 14.17
C PRO A 59 8.21 7.53 14.66
N ALA A 60 9.21 7.96 15.43
CA ALA A 60 10.19 7.07 16.01
C ALA A 60 9.53 5.94 16.82
N GLY A 61 9.84 4.70 16.48
CA GLY A 61 9.28 3.50 17.11
C GLY A 61 8.12 2.84 16.36
N THR A 62 7.64 3.42 15.27
CA THR A 62 6.72 2.72 14.36
C THR A 62 7.54 1.79 13.47
N PRO A 63 7.26 0.48 13.45
CA PRO A 63 7.98 -0.45 12.60
C PRO A 63 7.64 -0.22 11.13
N VAL A 64 8.66 -0.15 10.29
CA VAL A 64 8.56 -0.21 8.84
C VAL A 64 9.04 -1.59 8.43
N GLU A 65 8.13 -2.42 7.97
CA GLU A 65 8.45 -3.76 7.50
C GLU A 65 8.78 -3.70 6.01
N VAL A 66 9.94 -4.24 5.63
CA VAL A 66 10.39 -4.35 4.24
C VAL A 66 10.66 -5.81 3.93
N ASP A 67 10.13 -6.28 2.81
CA ASP A 67 10.37 -7.61 2.27
C ASP A 67 10.90 -7.50 0.84
N LEU A 68 12.01 -8.16 0.54
CA LEU A 68 12.65 -8.14 -0.78
C LEU A 68 12.33 -9.39 -1.62
N GLY A 69 11.20 -10.03 -1.33
CA GLY A 69 10.74 -11.20 -2.08
C GLY A 69 11.67 -12.40 -2.02
N GLY A 70 11.50 -13.33 -2.93
CA GLY A 70 12.29 -14.55 -3.00
C GLY A 70 13.57 -14.43 -3.84
N GLY A 71 14.48 -15.42 -3.70
CA GLY A 71 15.71 -15.49 -4.47
C GLY A 71 16.92 -14.80 -3.83
N SER A 72 18.06 -14.84 -4.51
CA SER A 72 19.30 -14.21 -4.04
C SER A 72 19.31 -12.73 -4.38
N ILE A 73 19.37 -11.87 -3.35
CA ILE A 73 19.42 -10.42 -3.52
C ILE A 73 20.70 -9.98 -4.25
N LEU A 74 21.80 -10.70 -4.05
CA LEU A 74 23.04 -10.41 -4.72
C LEU A 74 22.97 -10.70 -6.23
N LEU A 75 22.27 -11.77 -6.63
CA LEU A 75 22.09 -12.09 -8.06
C LEU A 75 21.13 -11.09 -8.72
N GLN A 76 20.07 -10.70 -8.03
CA GLN A 76 19.13 -9.66 -8.47
C GLN A 76 19.86 -8.32 -8.66
N ALA A 77 20.68 -7.93 -7.66
CA ALA A 77 21.49 -6.72 -7.74
C ALA A 77 22.48 -6.73 -8.92
N LEU A 78 23.11 -7.86 -9.19
CA LEU A 78 23.96 -8.02 -10.37
C LEU A 78 23.16 -7.99 -11.69
N GLY A 79 21.90 -8.40 -11.64
CA GLY A 79 20.94 -8.29 -12.74
C GLY A 79 20.44 -6.86 -13.01
N GLY A 80 20.66 -5.94 -12.05
CA GLY A 80 20.29 -4.53 -12.16
C GLY A 80 18.88 -4.21 -11.70
N SER A 81 18.14 -5.18 -11.15
CA SER A 81 16.78 -4.96 -10.59
C SER A 81 16.48 -5.93 -9.47
N ILE A 82 15.63 -5.52 -8.54
CA ILE A 82 15.03 -6.36 -7.51
C ILE A 82 13.66 -6.81 -8.02
N ASP A 83 13.38 -8.11 -7.94
CA ASP A 83 12.17 -8.68 -8.54
C ASP A 83 10.90 -8.22 -7.83
N GLU A 84 10.91 -8.23 -6.49
CA GLU A 84 9.77 -7.85 -5.65
C GLU A 84 10.26 -7.05 -4.43
N VAL A 85 9.56 -5.97 -4.11
CA VAL A 85 9.75 -5.17 -2.91
C VAL A 85 8.38 -4.91 -2.29
N GLY A 86 8.17 -5.42 -1.08
CA GLY A 86 6.99 -5.14 -0.26
C GLY A 86 7.37 -4.22 0.90
N ILE A 87 6.57 -3.19 1.16
CA ILE A 87 6.75 -2.28 2.29
C ILE A 87 5.42 -2.19 3.02
N ARG A 88 5.44 -2.31 4.35
CA ARG A 88 4.27 -2.15 5.21
C ARG A 88 4.60 -1.24 6.38
N VAL A 89 3.69 -0.30 6.62
CA VAL A 89 3.76 0.62 7.76
C VAL A 89 2.40 0.66 8.41
N ASP A 90 2.29 0.14 9.62
CA ASP A 90 1.06 0.15 10.37
C ASP A 90 0.86 1.50 11.07
N ALA A 91 -0.40 1.93 11.16
CA ALA A 91 -0.82 3.15 11.83
C ALA A 91 -0.05 4.42 11.40
N LEU A 92 0.29 4.51 10.10
CA LEU A 92 0.92 5.70 9.53
C LEU A 92 0.01 6.91 9.67
N GLY A 93 0.51 7.98 10.24
CA GLY A 93 -0.20 9.26 10.38
C GLY A 93 -0.02 10.12 9.13
N LEU A 94 -1.09 10.39 8.38
CA LEU A 94 -1.11 11.35 7.28
C LEU A 94 -1.95 12.58 7.67
N GLY A 95 -1.35 13.50 8.42
CA GLY A 95 -2.06 14.65 8.99
C GLY A 95 -3.07 14.20 10.05
N PRO A 96 -4.37 14.51 9.89
CA PRO A 96 -5.39 14.08 10.86
C PRO A 96 -5.83 12.62 10.68
N LEU A 97 -5.42 11.96 9.60
CA LEU A 97 -5.75 10.57 9.28
C LEU A 97 -4.66 9.63 9.78
N SER A 98 -5.06 8.49 10.28
CA SER A 98 -4.16 7.36 10.54
C SER A 98 -4.68 6.11 9.83
N GLY A 99 -3.77 5.32 9.28
CA GLY A 99 -4.13 4.11 8.55
C GLY A 99 -2.89 3.27 8.24
N ASP A 100 -3.10 2.14 7.61
CA ASP A 100 -2.05 1.22 7.26
C ASP A 100 -1.65 1.43 5.79
N LEU A 101 -0.35 1.57 5.55
CA LEU A 101 0.23 1.70 4.22
C LEU A 101 0.85 0.36 3.81
N ALA A 102 0.50 -0.10 2.62
CA ALA A 102 1.18 -1.20 1.96
C ALA A 102 1.62 -0.76 0.56
N ILE A 103 2.87 -1.02 0.22
CA ILE A 103 3.43 -0.78 -1.11
C ILE A 103 3.98 -2.11 -1.63
N ASP A 104 3.54 -2.49 -2.80
CA ASP A 104 4.03 -3.67 -3.51
C ASP A 104 4.60 -3.22 -4.86
N ALA A 105 5.89 -3.50 -5.10
CA ALA A 105 6.57 -3.11 -6.32
C ALA A 105 7.29 -4.30 -6.95
N GLU A 106 7.24 -4.38 -8.28
CA GLU A 106 7.88 -5.43 -9.07
C GLU A 106 8.90 -4.84 -10.04
N GLY A 107 10.02 -5.56 -10.20
CA GLY A 107 11.07 -5.15 -11.13
C GLY A 107 11.62 -3.77 -10.81
N VAL A 108 11.96 -3.55 -9.54
CA VAL A 108 12.49 -2.28 -9.03
C VAL A 108 13.95 -2.16 -9.49
N PRO A 109 14.28 -1.18 -10.35
CA PRO A 109 15.64 -1.03 -10.86
C PRO A 109 16.57 -0.47 -9.79
N ILE A 110 17.85 -0.88 -9.83
CA ILE A 110 18.90 -0.32 -8.95
C ILE A 110 19.28 1.09 -9.41
N ASP A 111 19.20 1.33 -10.72
CA ASP A 111 19.36 2.68 -11.29
C ASP A 111 18.03 3.44 -11.17
N PRO A 112 17.94 4.47 -10.32
CA PRO A 112 16.69 5.19 -10.07
C PRO A 112 16.13 5.94 -11.27
N ALA A 113 16.91 6.11 -12.34
CA ALA A 113 16.44 6.71 -13.59
C ALA A 113 15.68 5.76 -14.50
N GLN A 114 15.68 4.47 -14.18
CA GLN A 114 14.93 3.46 -14.93
C GLN A 114 13.53 3.26 -14.36
N PRO A 115 12.54 2.91 -15.20
CA PRO A 115 11.17 2.71 -14.76
C PRO A 115 11.01 1.42 -13.94
N THR A 116 10.21 1.49 -12.89
CA THR A 116 9.71 0.33 -12.14
C THR A 116 8.67 -0.39 -12.99
N ARG A 117 8.67 -1.74 -13.01
CA ARG A 117 7.73 -2.51 -13.83
C ARG A 117 6.30 -2.36 -13.36
N ALA A 118 6.06 -2.57 -12.10
CA ALA A 118 4.78 -2.35 -11.45
C ALA A 118 5.01 -1.77 -10.05
N LEU A 119 4.15 -0.84 -9.64
CA LEU A 119 4.12 -0.31 -8.30
C LEU A 119 2.68 0.00 -7.94
N THR A 120 2.22 -0.59 -6.85
CA THR A 120 0.90 -0.31 -6.28
C THR A 120 1.08 0.05 -4.82
N ALA A 121 0.52 1.18 -4.42
CA ALA A 121 0.44 1.56 -3.02
C ALA A 121 -1.02 1.56 -2.58
N SER A 122 -1.31 1.01 -1.41
CA SER A 122 -2.64 1.02 -0.81
C SER A 122 -2.59 1.62 0.58
N PHE A 123 -3.49 2.55 0.86
CA PHE A 123 -3.66 3.14 2.17
C PHE A 123 -5.04 2.77 2.71
N THR A 124 -5.06 2.07 3.84
CA THR A 124 -6.27 1.53 4.45
C THR A 124 -6.58 2.28 5.73
N ILE A 125 -7.72 2.95 5.77
CA ILE A 125 -8.15 3.81 6.86
C ILE A 125 -9.26 3.11 7.65
N PRO A 126 -9.07 2.78 8.92
CA PRO A 126 -10.12 2.19 9.75
C PRO A 126 -11.20 3.22 10.11
N GLU A 127 -12.41 2.74 10.35
CA GLU A 127 -13.56 3.58 10.74
C GLU A 127 -13.23 4.54 11.90
N ALA A 128 -12.51 4.06 12.92
CA ALA A 128 -12.13 4.86 14.08
C ALA A 128 -11.31 6.11 13.72
N ALA A 129 -10.48 6.03 12.68
CA ALA A 129 -9.67 7.16 12.23
C ALA A 129 -10.50 8.21 11.48
N LEU A 130 -11.60 7.81 10.83
CA LEU A 130 -12.51 8.71 10.14
C LEU A 130 -13.40 9.50 11.10
N GLN A 131 -13.70 8.97 12.27
CA GLN A 131 -14.52 9.66 13.27
C GLN A 131 -13.89 10.96 13.77
N GLY A 132 -12.54 11.00 13.83
CA GLY A 132 -11.81 12.20 14.28
C GLY A 132 -11.86 13.39 13.33
N ILE A 133 -12.20 13.17 12.04
CA ILE A 133 -12.13 14.19 10.97
C ILE A 133 -13.51 14.66 10.53
N SER A 134 -14.55 13.97 10.92
CA SER A 134 -15.91 14.17 10.43
C SER A 134 -16.42 15.60 10.54
N SER A 135 -16.05 16.30 11.60
CA SER A 135 -16.46 17.69 11.86
C SER A 135 -15.69 18.72 11.03
N GLU A 136 -14.45 18.43 10.62
CA GLU A 136 -13.62 19.36 9.85
C GLU A 136 -13.93 19.33 8.35
N LEU A 137 -14.30 18.15 7.82
CA LEU A 137 -14.53 17.97 6.39
C LEU A 137 -15.91 18.39 5.89
N SER A 138 -16.93 18.42 6.75
CA SER A 138 -18.31 18.61 6.31
C SER A 138 -18.89 20.01 6.54
N GLY A 139 -18.33 20.77 7.47
CA GLY A 139 -18.95 22.03 7.93
C GLY A 139 -20.34 21.85 8.56
N VAL A 140 -20.79 20.61 8.71
CA VAL A 140 -22.02 20.19 9.37
C VAL A 140 -21.61 19.36 10.59
N PRO A 141 -22.28 19.53 11.75
CA PRO A 141 -22.01 18.63 12.88
C PRO A 141 -22.34 17.20 12.50
N ILE A 142 -21.29 16.38 12.33
CA ILE A 142 -21.39 14.94 12.14
C ILE A 142 -21.20 14.30 13.50
N ASP A 143 -22.19 13.53 13.93
CA ASP A 143 -22.19 12.83 15.23
C ASP A 143 -21.46 11.50 15.15
N SER A 144 -21.53 10.80 14.00
CA SER A 144 -20.85 9.54 13.76
C SER A 144 -20.59 9.29 12.28
N VAL A 145 -19.51 8.52 12.00
CA VAL A 145 -19.20 7.98 10.68
C VAL A 145 -19.10 6.47 10.81
N THR A 146 -19.79 5.73 9.94
CA THR A 146 -19.75 4.27 9.88
C THR A 146 -19.41 3.82 8.48
N LEU A 147 -18.58 2.80 8.36
CA LEU A 147 -18.23 2.20 7.09
C LEU A 147 -19.13 1.00 6.82
N ALA A 148 -20.15 1.19 6.00
CA ALA A 148 -21.12 0.18 5.59
C ALA A 148 -20.98 -0.08 4.09
N GLU A 149 -20.21 -1.08 3.73
CA GLU A 149 -19.88 -1.43 2.34
C GLU A 149 -21.10 -1.39 1.41
N PRO A 150 -21.06 -0.68 0.28
CA PRO A 150 -19.95 0.10 -0.28
C PRO A 150 -19.91 1.59 0.14
N GLU A 151 -20.67 1.99 1.15
CA GLU A 151 -20.92 3.37 1.53
C GLU A 151 -20.19 3.78 2.82
N ILE A 152 -19.82 5.05 2.88
CA ILE A 152 -19.49 5.75 4.12
C ILE A 152 -20.78 6.40 4.58
N VAL A 153 -21.31 5.99 5.73
CA VAL A 153 -22.53 6.54 6.31
C VAL A 153 -22.13 7.58 7.35
N ALA A 154 -22.49 8.83 7.11
CA ALA A 154 -22.29 9.94 8.03
C ALA A 154 -23.65 10.32 8.66
N ASP A 155 -23.77 10.16 9.96
CA ASP A 155 -24.96 10.57 10.72
C ASP A 155 -24.69 11.88 11.48
N GLY A 156 -25.65 12.77 11.46
CA GLY A 156 -25.56 14.07 12.13
C GLY A 156 -26.95 14.62 12.47
N THR A 157 -26.98 15.81 13.02
CA THR A 157 -28.23 16.48 13.39
C THR A 157 -28.32 17.86 12.74
N VAL A 158 -29.37 18.11 12.01
CA VAL A 158 -29.65 19.44 11.43
C VAL A 158 -30.79 20.12 12.16
N SER A 159 -30.63 21.41 12.42
CA SER A 159 -31.70 22.22 13.03
C SER A 159 -32.47 22.99 11.97
N VAL A 160 -33.73 22.64 11.79
CA VAL A 160 -34.65 23.31 10.86
C VAL A 160 -35.82 23.94 11.64
N PHE A 161 -35.97 25.25 11.60
CA PHE A 161 -36.98 25.98 12.34
C PHE A 161 -37.01 25.72 13.87
N GLY A 162 -35.86 25.45 14.47
CA GLY A 162 -35.74 25.14 15.90
C GLY A 162 -36.04 23.69 16.29
N LEU A 163 -36.31 22.83 15.31
CA LEU A 163 -36.46 21.37 15.47
C LEU A 163 -35.15 20.70 15.05
N SER A 164 -34.62 19.86 15.92
CA SER A 164 -33.45 19.03 15.61
C SER A 164 -33.91 17.75 14.92
N LEU A 165 -33.50 17.55 13.69
CA LEU A 165 -33.82 16.38 12.88
C LEU A 165 -32.55 15.56 12.63
N PRO A 166 -32.56 14.26 12.90
CA PRO A 166 -31.45 13.39 12.53
C PRO A 166 -31.36 13.29 11.00
N LEU A 167 -30.14 13.47 10.49
CA LEU A 167 -29.79 13.37 9.07
C LEU A 167 -28.69 12.32 8.90
N GLY A 168 -28.91 11.34 8.02
CA GLY A 168 -27.90 10.39 7.58
C GLY A 168 -27.59 10.60 6.11
N LEU A 169 -26.31 10.54 5.75
CA LEU A 169 -25.83 10.62 4.38
C LEU A 169 -24.98 9.38 4.06
N GLY A 170 -25.36 8.64 3.04
CA GLY A 170 -24.53 7.60 2.46
C GLY A 170 -23.71 8.16 1.30
N LEU A 171 -22.41 7.96 1.37
CA LEU A 171 -21.42 8.45 0.41
C LEU A 171 -20.65 7.28 -0.15
N THR A 172 -20.71 7.05 -1.45
CA THR A 172 -19.85 6.06 -2.11
C THR A 172 -18.59 6.74 -2.59
N PRO A 173 -17.41 6.33 -2.08
CA PRO A 173 -16.13 6.81 -2.58
C PRO A 173 -15.84 6.24 -3.96
N GLY A 174 -14.99 6.92 -4.70
CA GLY A 174 -14.51 6.51 -6.01
C GLY A 174 -13.43 7.47 -6.51
N VAL A 175 -13.04 7.34 -7.76
CA VAL A 175 -12.04 8.20 -8.39
C VAL A 175 -12.66 8.97 -9.53
N ALA A 176 -12.45 10.27 -9.57
CA ALA A 176 -12.81 11.13 -10.68
C ALA A 176 -11.75 12.23 -10.87
N ASP A 177 -11.28 12.41 -12.09
CA ASP A 177 -10.30 13.44 -12.49
C ASP A 177 -9.02 13.44 -11.62
N GLY A 178 -8.56 12.24 -11.21
CA GLY A 178 -7.36 12.08 -10.35
C GLY A 178 -7.56 12.51 -8.90
N ALA A 179 -8.81 12.71 -8.47
CA ALA A 179 -9.18 13.05 -7.10
C ALA A 179 -10.08 11.97 -6.49
N ILE A 180 -10.11 11.86 -5.17
CA ILE A 180 -11.09 11.05 -4.47
C ILE A 180 -12.43 11.77 -4.58
N ALA A 181 -13.40 11.10 -5.17
CA ALA A 181 -14.75 11.62 -5.38
C ALA A 181 -15.74 10.91 -4.46
N PHE A 182 -16.62 11.67 -3.83
CA PHE A 182 -17.68 11.15 -2.98
C PHE A 182 -19.02 11.43 -3.65
N THR A 183 -19.75 10.38 -3.97
CA THR A 183 -21.09 10.46 -4.54
C THR A 183 -22.11 10.18 -3.45
N VAL A 184 -23.07 11.09 -3.26
CA VAL A 184 -24.19 10.85 -2.32
C VAL A 184 -25.12 9.82 -2.95
N THR A 185 -25.23 8.66 -2.31
CA THR A 185 -26.04 7.52 -2.79
C THR A 185 -27.30 7.33 -1.98
N SER A 186 -27.29 7.70 -0.71
CA SER A 186 -28.47 7.63 0.16
C SER A 186 -28.59 8.84 1.07
N ILE A 187 -29.82 9.23 1.38
CA ILE A 187 -30.14 10.29 2.34
C ILE A 187 -31.21 9.75 3.29
N ARG A 188 -30.99 9.90 4.60
CA ARG A 188 -31.95 9.52 5.63
C ARG A 188 -32.32 10.77 6.43
N ILE A 189 -33.62 11.05 6.57
CA ILE A 189 -34.12 12.13 7.41
C ILE A 189 -35.12 11.53 8.42
N GLY A 190 -34.75 11.56 9.69
CA GLY A 190 -35.47 10.77 10.70
C GLY A 190 -35.42 9.29 10.39
N ASP A 191 -36.59 8.65 10.39
CA ASP A 191 -36.73 7.21 10.07
C ASP A 191 -36.98 6.94 8.57
N GLN A 192 -36.99 7.97 7.74
CA GLN A 192 -37.26 7.83 6.30
C GLN A 192 -35.97 7.87 5.49
N GLN A 193 -35.73 6.79 4.75
CA GLN A 193 -34.69 6.74 3.72
C GLN A 193 -35.26 7.25 2.42
N LEU A 194 -34.62 8.27 1.84
CA LEU A 194 -34.99 8.89 0.59
C LEU A 194 -34.01 8.42 -0.49
N ASP A 195 -34.55 7.91 -1.58
CA ASP A 195 -33.77 7.61 -2.75
C ASP A 195 -33.39 8.92 -3.47
N THR A 196 -32.10 9.07 -3.79
CA THR A 196 -31.57 10.24 -4.51
C THR A 196 -32.28 10.46 -5.84
N ALA A 197 -32.72 9.40 -6.54
CA ALA A 197 -33.48 9.48 -7.77
C ALA A 197 -34.88 10.07 -7.56
N ALA A 198 -35.52 9.80 -6.43
CA ALA A 198 -36.82 10.35 -6.08
C ALA A 198 -36.75 11.85 -5.71
N LEU A 199 -35.64 12.27 -5.09
CA LEU A 199 -35.41 13.66 -4.70
C LEU A 199 -35.21 14.60 -5.90
N THR A 200 -34.56 14.14 -6.97
CA THR A 200 -34.32 14.94 -8.18
C THR A 200 -35.60 15.23 -8.97
N GLY A 201 -36.64 14.39 -8.80
CA GLY A 201 -37.96 14.57 -9.44
C GLY A 201 -38.92 15.49 -8.70
N ASP A 202 -38.64 15.87 -7.46
CA ASP A 202 -39.54 16.72 -6.66
C ASP A 202 -39.16 18.21 -6.78
N PRO A 203 -40.14 19.09 -7.13
CA PRO A 203 -39.85 20.53 -7.35
C PRO A 203 -39.37 21.27 -6.10
N VAL A 204 -39.68 20.81 -4.88
CA VAL A 204 -39.27 21.40 -3.62
C VAL A 204 -37.92 20.86 -3.18
N TRP A 205 -37.72 19.57 -3.26
CA TRP A 205 -36.50 18.89 -2.86
C TRP A 205 -35.40 18.95 -3.93
N GLY A 206 -35.77 19.11 -5.21
CA GLY A 206 -34.82 19.19 -6.32
C GLY A 206 -33.83 20.35 -6.22
N ALA A 207 -34.25 21.50 -5.67
CA ALA A 207 -33.38 22.65 -5.45
C ALA A 207 -32.37 22.38 -4.30
N ILE A 208 -32.78 21.68 -3.25
CA ILE A 208 -31.93 21.28 -2.14
C ILE A 208 -31.03 20.12 -2.57
N ALA A 209 -31.60 19.14 -3.27
CA ALA A 209 -30.87 18.01 -3.83
C ALA A 209 -29.74 18.46 -4.78
N GLY A 210 -29.97 19.45 -5.63
CA GLY A 210 -28.96 20.01 -6.53
C GLY A 210 -27.73 20.57 -5.82
N THR A 211 -27.85 20.97 -4.56
CA THR A 211 -26.73 21.46 -3.76
C THR A 211 -26.07 20.36 -2.94
N VAL A 212 -26.86 19.40 -2.44
CA VAL A 212 -26.39 18.29 -1.58
C VAL A 212 -25.83 17.13 -2.41
N LEU A 213 -26.42 16.86 -3.59
CA LEU A 213 -26.02 15.76 -4.49
C LEU A 213 -24.84 16.11 -5.39
N GLN A 214 -24.25 17.31 -5.26
CA GLN A 214 -23.03 17.62 -6.00
C GLN A 214 -21.92 16.69 -5.55
N GLN A 215 -21.34 15.99 -6.52
CA GLN A 215 -20.15 15.19 -6.29
C GLN A 215 -19.05 16.08 -5.70
N ARG A 216 -18.56 15.72 -4.56
CA ARG A 216 -17.45 16.42 -3.92
C ARG A 216 -16.18 15.65 -4.20
N SER A 217 -15.19 16.30 -4.77
CA SER A 217 -13.87 15.72 -4.98
C SER A 217 -12.86 16.35 -4.03
N VAL A 218 -12.01 15.50 -3.48
CA VAL A 218 -10.88 15.91 -2.64
C VAL A 218 -9.61 15.59 -3.41
N CYS A 219 -8.93 16.64 -3.86
CA CYS A 219 -7.63 16.46 -4.48
C CYS A 219 -6.59 16.17 -3.39
N ILE A 220 -5.82 15.11 -3.60
CA ILE A 220 -4.72 14.71 -2.72
C ILE A 220 -3.37 14.74 -3.43
N ALA A 221 -3.33 15.14 -4.71
CA ALA A 221 -2.12 15.10 -5.53
C ALA A 221 -0.98 15.94 -4.95
N ASP A 222 -1.27 17.06 -4.28
CA ASP A 222 -0.29 17.91 -3.62
C ASP A 222 0.44 17.25 -2.43
N ARG A 223 -0.08 16.13 -1.95
CA ARG A 223 0.48 15.32 -0.85
C ARG A 223 1.19 14.07 -1.36
N LEU A 224 0.96 13.69 -2.60
CA LEU A 224 1.50 12.50 -3.23
C LEU A 224 2.63 12.85 -4.19
N PRO A 225 3.60 11.95 -4.41
CA PRO A 225 4.49 12.03 -5.54
C PRO A 225 3.73 12.13 -6.87
N ASP A 226 4.23 12.96 -7.79
CA ASP A 226 3.61 13.17 -9.12
C ASP A 226 3.57 11.88 -9.96
N ALA A 227 4.49 10.96 -9.68
CA ALA A 227 4.57 9.63 -10.28
C ALA A 227 3.43 8.69 -9.85
N LEU A 228 2.68 9.01 -8.77
CA LEU A 228 1.56 8.21 -8.30
C LEU A 228 0.23 8.74 -8.83
N THR A 229 -0.54 7.86 -9.42
CA THR A 229 -1.91 8.15 -9.86
C THR A 229 -2.93 7.42 -8.99
N LEU A 230 -4.02 8.10 -8.64
CA LEU A 230 -5.11 7.49 -7.90
C LEU A 230 -5.85 6.49 -8.81
N ALA A 231 -5.80 5.22 -8.45
CA ALA A 231 -6.37 4.12 -9.21
C ALA A 231 -7.77 3.74 -8.74
N ASP A 232 -7.97 3.67 -7.40
CA ASP A 232 -9.25 3.28 -6.81
C ASP A 232 -9.44 3.88 -5.43
N ALA A 233 -10.71 4.01 -4.99
CA ALA A 233 -11.10 4.36 -3.65
C ALA A 233 -12.42 3.69 -3.31
N ASP A 234 -12.44 2.77 -2.35
CA ASP A 234 -13.59 1.95 -2.02
C ASP A 234 -13.70 1.69 -0.51
N VAL A 235 -14.90 1.29 -0.08
CA VAL A 235 -15.13 0.78 1.28
C VAL A 235 -15.19 -0.74 1.21
N VAL A 236 -14.26 -1.39 1.88
CA VAL A 236 -14.12 -2.84 1.90
C VAL A 236 -13.74 -3.33 3.29
N GLY A 237 -14.46 -4.35 3.81
CA GLY A 237 -14.15 -4.96 5.09
C GLY A 237 -14.22 -4.02 6.29
N GLY A 238 -15.06 -2.96 6.24
CA GLY A 238 -15.16 -1.95 7.30
C GLY A 238 -13.98 -0.96 7.34
N THR A 239 -13.26 -0.83 6.24
CA THR A 239 -12.18 0.15 6.07
C THR A 239 -12.37 0.92 4.77
N LEU A 240 -11.90 2.16 4.73
CA LEU A 240 -11.77 2.93 3.49
C LEU A 240 -10.38 2.66 2.91
N ARG A 241 -10.35 2.06 1.74
CA ARG A 241 -9.13 1.74 1.02
C ARG A 241 -8.95 2.70 -0.15
N VAL A 242 -7.75 3.25 -0.27
CA VAL A 242 -7.31 4.09 -1.38
C VAL A 242 -6.15 3.40 -2.06
N VAL A 243 -6.23 3.20 -3.37
CA VAL A 243 -5.20 2.53 -4.17
C VAL A 243 -4.56 3.51 -5.14
N LEU A 244 -3.25 3.50 -5.17
CA LEU A 244 -2.42 4.34 -6.04
C LEU A 244 -1.59 3.43 -6.95
N ASP A 245 -1.43 3.83 -8.21
CA ASP A 245 -0.58 3.17 -9.20
C ASP A 245 0.60 4.07 -9.58
N GLY A 246 1.79 3.52 -9.52
CA GLY A 246 3.06 4.15 -9.93
C GLY A 246 3.80 3.34 -10.98
N SER A 247 3.13 2.40 -11.64
CA SER A 247 3.74 1.49 -12.61
C SER A 247 4.34 2.25 -13.79
N GLY A 248 5.56 1.87 -14.17
CA GLY A 248 6.26 2.48 -15.31
C GLY A 248 6.95 3.82 -15.00
N ALA A 249 6.87 4.33 -13.78
CA ALA A 249 7.57 5.54 -13.38
C ALA A 249 8.98 5.22 -12.85
N PRO A 250 9.99 6.06 -13.17
CA PRO A 250 11.30 6.02 -12.55
C PRO A 250 11.24 6.38 -11.07
N LEU A 251 12.07 5.76 -10.23
CA LEU A 251 12.13 6.09 -8.80
C LEU A 251 12.53 7.55 -8.55
N ALA A 252 13.27 8.16 -9.46
CA ALA A 252 13.65 9.58 -9.37
C ALA A 252 12.45 10.54 -9.47
N ASP A 253 11.34 10.14 -10.05
CA ASP A 253 10.15 10.98 -10.22
C ASP A 253 9.29 11.05 -8.96
N TYR A 254 9.58 10.21 -7.95
CA TYR A 254 8.86 10.22 -6.67
C TYR A 254 9.29 11.35 -5.72
N ASP A 255 10.38 12.07 -6.03
CA ASP A 255 10.84 13.22 -5.25
C ASP A 255 9.99 14.49 -5.49
N THR A 256 9.23 14.54 -6.58
CA THR A 256 8.39 15.68 -6.93
C THR A 256 6.94 15.44 -6.52
N LYS A 257 6.30 16.43 -5.92
CA LYS A 257 4.88 16.35 -5.56
C LYS A 257 4.00 16.78 -6.72
N GLY A 258 2.86 16.11 -6.84
CA GLY A 258 1.81 16.49 -7.77
C GLY A 258 1.16 17.84 -7.41
N THR A 259 0.30 18.30 -8.27
CA THR A 259 -0.39 19.60 -8.11
C THR A 259 -1.90 19.41 -8.19
N CYS A 260 -2.63 20.08 -7.29
CA CYS A 260 -4.08 20.14 -7.39
C CYS A 260 -4.53 21.29 -8.29
N PRO A 261 -5.58 21.11 -9.11
CA PRO A 261 -6.18 22.21 -9.86
C PRO A 261 -6.65 23.29 -8.90
N ALA A 262 -6.44 24.57 -9.27
CA ALA A 262 -6.96 25.68 -8.50
C ALA A 262 -8.50 25.63 -8.49
N SER A 263 -9.10 25.56 -7.31
CA SER A 263 -10.55 25.58 -7.07
C SER A 263 -11.18 26.93 -7.33
#